data_686ae1a233158f53d8be8196cc286b86
#
_entry.id   686ae1a233158f53d8be8196cc286b86
#
_cell.length_a   1.000
_cell.length_b   1.000
_cell.length_c   1.000
_cell.angle_alpha   90.00
_cell.angle_beta   90.00
_cell.angle_gamma   90.00
#
_symmetry.space_group_name_H-M   'P 1'
#
loop_
_entity.id
_entity.type
_entity.pdbx_description
1 polymer ?
#
loop_
_entity_poly.entity_id
_entity_poly.type
_entity_poly.pdbx_seq_one_letter_code
_entity_poly.pdbx_strand_id
1 'polypeptide(L)'
;MAIDKVDQTVVTSEPAVTAGQATVPPPTVQETVRTDTRHVTRTGPGGSEMTRRVIVLVFGLIQIVIGLRIVLLLLDARTGNALVSGILDISKIFVAPFEGILNSNALTSGGSTLDVAAVVAFVGWTILELIVLWAVGIFRREPA
;
A
#
# COMPACT_ATOMS: atom_id res chain seq x y z
N MET A 1 -7.41 14.39 9.32
CA MET A 1 -6.48 13.54 10.08
C MET A 1 -5.96 14.35 11.25
N ALA A 2 -6.35 14.00 12.45
CA ALA A 2 -5.87 14.67 13.65
C ALA A 2 -4.43 14.18 13.93
N ILE A 3 -3.50 15.11 13.95
CA ILE A 3 -2.13 14.87 14.41
C ILE A 3 -2.18 15.05 15.93
N ASP A 4 -2.27 13.97 16.68
CA ASP A 4 -2.13 14.02 18.12
C ASP A 4 -0.67 14.28 18.48
N LYS A 5 -0.35 15.54 18.69
CA LYS A 5 0.89 15.93 19.36
C LYS A 5 0.67 15.74 20.86
N VAL A 6 1.21 14.68 21.38
CA VAL A 6 1.31 14.54 22.84
C VAL A 6 2.63 15.17 23.27
N ASP A 7 2.58 16.41 23.68
CA ASP A 7 3.70 17.08 24.32
C ASP A 7 3.77 16.58 25.77
N GLN A 8 4.62 15.59 26.03
CA GLN A 8 4.98 15.25 27.39
C GLN A 8 6.17 16.11 27.81
N THR A 9 5.87 17.18 28.47
CA THR A 9 6.91 17.98 29.14
C THR A 9 7.14 17.35 30.51
N VAL A 10 8.22 16.58 30.65
CA VAL A 10 8.66 16.11 31.95
C VAL A 10 9.52 17.20 32.56
N VAL A 11 8.91 17.99 33.42
CA VAL A 11 9.64 18.95 34.26
C VAL A 11 10.14 18.18 35.48
N THR A 12 11.41 17.80 35.47
CA THR A 12 12.05 17.30 36.66
C THR A 12 12.53 18.51 37.46
N SER A 13 11.70 19.01 38.35
CA SER A 13 12.14 19.97 39.34
C SER A 13 12.86 19.22 40.45
N GLU A 14 14.15 19.39 40.50
CA GLU A 14 14.93 18.92 41.62
C GLU A 14 14.63 19.78 42.86
N PRO A 15 14.35 19.18 44.03
CA PRO A 15 14.00 19.95 45.20
C PRO A 15 15.17 20.80 45.61
N ALA A 16 14.86 22.05 45.91
CA ALA A 16 15.82 22.98 46.48
C ALA A 16 16.50 22.40 47.69
N VAL A 17 17.80 22.32 47.68
CA VAL A 17 18.58 21.90 48.81
C VAL A 17 18.29 22.85 49.97
N THR A 18 17.86 22.30 51.07
CA THR A 18 17.56 23.02 52.30
C THR A 18 18.79 23.87 52.69
N ALA A 19 18.63 25.17 52.67
CA ALA A 19 19.67 26.09 53.08
C ALA A 19 19.92 25.95 54.58
N GLY A 20 20.89 25.13 54.94
CA GLY A 20 21.30 24.92 56.31
C GLY A 20 22.68 25.43 56.66
N GLN A 21 23.43 25.95 55.73
CA GLN A 21 24.76 26.54 56.00
C GLN A 21 25.13 27.61 55.00
N ALA A 22 25.11 28.82 55.52
CA ALA A 22 25.39 30.03 54.76
C ALA A 22 26.87 30.37 54.76
N THR A 23 27.71 29.61 54.12
CA THR A 23 29.13 30.06 53.93
C THR A 23 29.80 29.55 52.66
N VAL A 24 29.08 28.87 51.81
CA VAL A 24 29.56 28.54 50.48
C VAL A 24 28.57 29.13 49.50
N PRO A 25 28.99 29.99 48.55
CA PRO A 25 28.08 30.37 47.49
C PRO A 25 27.60 29.10 46.82
N PRO A 26 26.28 28.91 46.69
CA PRO A 26 25.79 27.74 46.05
C PRO A 26 26.43 27.66 44.64
N PRO A 27 26.96 26.50 44.28
CA PRO A 27 27.32 26.35 42.89
C PRO A 27 26.10 26.76 42.09
N THR A 28 26.25 27.65 41.18
CA THR A 28 25.24 27.96 40.21
C THR A 28 24.95 26.65 39.50
N VAL A 29 24.03 25.89 40.05
CA VAL A 29 23.45 24.79 39.35
C VAL A 29 22.75 25.46 38.19
N GLN A 30 23.42 25.49 37.06
CA GLN A 30 22.74 25.73 35.83
C GLN A 30 21.72 24.57 35.72
N GLU A 31 20.54 24.89 36.14
CA GLU A 31 19.38 24.05 35.91
C GLU A 31 19.29 23.91 34.39
N THR A 32 19.97 22.88 33.88
CA THR A 32 19.80 22.48 32.50
C THR A 32 18.41 21.86 32.44
N VAL A 33 17.44 22.72 32.20
CA VAL A 33 16.09 22.23 31.83
C VAL A 33 16.29 21.45 30.56
N ARG A 34 16.57 20.16 30.69
CA ARG A 34 16.48 19.25 29.57
C ARG A 34 14.99 19.08 29.26
N THR A 35 14.52 19.93 28.42
CA THR A 35 13.25 19.74 27.77
C THR A 35 13.44 18.62 26.74
N ASP A 36 13.34 17.37 27.21
CA ASP A 36 13.23 16.24 26.30
C ASP A 36 11.82 16.27 25.67
N THR A 37 11.71 17.08 24.65
CA THR A 37 10.54 17.09 23.79
C THR A 37 10.60 15.83 22.94
N ARG A 38 10.13 14.72 23.50
CA ARG A 38 9.90 13.53 22.72
C ARG A 38 8.72 13.78 21.80
N HIS A 39 9.02 14.28 20.63
CA HIS A 39 8.05 14.29 19.55
C HIS A 39 7.77 12.83 19.15
N VAL A 40 6.80 12.21 19.79
CA VAL A 40 6.21 10.99 19.26
C VAL A 40 5.30 11.40 18.11
N THR A 41 5.93 11.59 16.97
CA THR A 41 5.18 11.68 15.72
C THR A 41 4.58 10.30 15.48
N ARG A 42 3.33 10.10 15.87
CA ARG A 42 2.53 9.03 15.29
C ARG A 42 2.34 9.39 13.82
N THR A 43 3.32 9.03 13.02
CA THR A 43 3.15 8.99 11.59
C THR A 43 2.09 7.91 11.33
N GLY A 44 0.87 8.35 11.04
CA GLY A 44 -0.02 7.52 10.26
C GLY A 44 0.74 7.04 9.02
N PRO A 45 0.26 6.01 8.29
CA PRO A 45 0.97 5.49 7.13
C PRO A 45 1.41 6.66 6.27
N GLY A 46 2.71 6.84 6.10
CA GLY A 46 3.27 7.93 5.33
C GLY A 46 2.65 7.92 3.94
N GLY A 47 2.51 9.09 3.28
CA GLY A 47 1.86 9.17 1.98
C GLY A 47 2.37 8.14 0.97
N SER A 48 3.61 7.74 1.12
CA SER A 48 4.25 6.69 0.33
C SER A 48 3.73 5.28 0.63
N GLU A 49 3.42 4.97 1.89
CA GLU A 49 2.83 3.69 2.26
C GLU A 49 1.37 3.62 1.78
N MET A 50 0.66 4.72 1.86
CA MET A 50 -0.70 4.84 1.32
C MET A 50 -0.70 4.61 -0.20
N THR A 51 0.20 5.24 -0.93
CA THR A 51 0.36 5.06 -2.37
C THR A 51 0.61 3.60 -2.73
N ARG A 52 1.53 2.92 -2.03
CA ARG A 52 1.80 1.51 -2.25
C ARG A 52 0.56 0.65 -2.03
N ARG A 53 -0.19 0.88 -0.97
CA ARG A 53 -1.42 0.13 -0.66
C ARG A 53 -2.49 0.33 -1.72
N VAL A 54 -2.65 1.56 -2.21
CA VAL A 54 -3.59 1.87 -3.28
C VAL A 54 -3.19 1.16 -4.58
N ILE A 55 -1.91 1.17 -4.95
CA ILE A 55 -1.42 0.46 -6.14
C ILE A 55 -1.73 -1.04 -6.03
N VAL A 56 -1.34 -1.69 -4.94
CA VAL A 56 -1.59 -3.12 -4.72
C VAL A 56 -3.09 -3.44 -4.75
N LEU A 57 -3.93 -2.57 -4.19
CA LEU A 57 -5.38 -2.76 -4.19
C LEU A 57 -5.96 -2.66 -5.61
N VAL A 58 -5.55 -1.66 -6.38
CA VAL A 58 -6.04 -1.46 -7.76
C VAL A 58 -5.61 -2.61 -8.66
N PHE A 59 -4.32 -2.97 -8.63
CA PHE A 59 -3.83 -4.10 -9.43
C PHE A 59 -4.43 -5.42 -8.98
N GLY A 60 -4.57 -5.64 -7.68
CA GLY A 60 -5.22 -6.83 -7.13
C GLY A 60 -6.67 -6.96 -7.58
N LEU A 61 -7.42 -5.86 -7.63
CA LEU A 61 -8.78 -5.85 -8.12
C LEU A 61 -8.86 -6.21 -9.62
N ILE A 62 -7.97 -5.65 -10.43
CA ILE A 62 -7.85 -5.99 -11.87
C ILE A 62 -7.55 -7.49 -12.03
N GLN A 63 -6.60 -8.01 -11.28
CA GLN A 63 -6.23 -9.42 -11.33
C GLN A 63 -7.37 -10.34 -10.90
N ILE A 64 -8.13 -9.97 -9.87
CA ILE A 64 -9.33 -10.74 -9.44
C ILE A 64 -10.36 -10.79 -10.57
N VAL A 65 -10.64 -9.67 -11.22
CA VAL A 65 -11.61 -9.60 -12.32
C VAL A 65 -11.17 -10.47 -13.51
N ILE A 66 -9.90 -10.41 -13.89
CA ILE A 66 -9.35 -11.23 -14.98
C ILE A 66 -9.32 -12.71 -14.57
N GLY A 67 -8.89 -13.03 -13.36
CA GLY A 67 -8.88 -14.40 -12.84
C GLY A 67 -10.27 -15.01 -12.80
N LEU A 68 -11.26 -14.24 -12.36
CA LEU A 68 -12.64 -14.67 -12.33
C LEU A 68 -13.20 -14.92 -13.74
N ARG A 69 -12.82 -14.08 -14.73
CA ARG A 69 -13.14 -14.33 -16.14
C ARG A 69 -12.60 -15.68 -16.62
N ILE A 70 -11.32 -15.98 -16.34
CA ILE A 70 -10.69 -17.24 -16.73
C ILE A 70 -11.48 -18.42 -16.13
N VAL A 71 -11.77 -18.35 -14.84
CA VAL A 71 -12.50 -19.41 -14.13
C VAL A 71 -13.92 -19.58 -14.68
N LEU A 72 -14.66 -18.49 -14.91
CA LEU A 72 -16.03 -18.55 -15.42
C LEU A 72 -16.09 -19.16 -16.83
N LEU A 73 -15.16 -18.81 -17.70
CA LEU A 73 -15.09 -19.37 -19.05
C LEU A 73 -14.63 -20.83 -19.04
N LEU A 74 -13.73 -21.18 -18.13
CA LEU A 74 -13.27 -22.56 -17.98
C LEU A 74 -14.36 -23.48 -17.43
N LEU A 75 -15.23 -22.96 -16.55
CA LEU A 75 -16.37 -23.68 -15.99
C LEU A 75 -17.61 -23.63 -16.89
N ASP A 76 -17.52 -23.08 -18.09
CA ASP A 76 -18.65 -22.89 -19.00
C ASP A 76 -19.85 -22.19 -18.33
N ALA A 77 -19.53 -21.10 -17.60
CA ALA A 77 -20.54 -20.34 -16.86
C ALA A 77 -21.55 -19.68 -17.82
N ARG A 78 -22.84 -19.77 -17.46
CA ARG A 78 -23.91 -19.23 -18.30
C ARG A 78 -23.82 -17.72 -18.46
N THR A 79 -23.58 -17.29 -19.69
CA THR A 79 -23.51 -15.85 -20.06
C THR A 79 -24.86 -15.13 -19.94
N GLY A 80 -25.96 -15.87 -19.87
CA GLY A 80 -27.29 -15.33 -19.59
C GLY A 80 -27.50 -14.82 -18.17
N ASN A 81 -26.57 -15.12 -17.26
CA ASN A 81 -26.58 -14.55 -15.91
C ASN A 81 -25.97 -13.14 -15.92
N ALA A 82 -26.73 -12.17 -15.40
CA ALA A 82 -26.29 -10.76 -15.38
C ALA A 82 -24.97 -10.53 -14.64
N LEU A 83 -24.70 -11.31 -13.60
CA LEU A 83 -23.43 -11.23 -12.86
C LEU A 83 -22.26 -11.73 -13.72
N VAL A 84 -22.44 -12.88 -14.38
CA VAL A 84 -21.41 -13.47 -15.25
C VAL A 84 -21.12 -12.54 -16.44
N SER A 85 -22.16 -12.05 -17.13
CA SER A 85 -21.98 -11.14 -18.24
C SER A 85 -21.31 -9.83 -17.80
N GLY A 86 -21.68 -9.26 -16.65
CA GLY A 86 -21.06 -8.07 -16.11
C GLY A 86 -19.57 -8.24 -15.83
N ILE A 87 -19.16 -9.36 -15.24
CA ILE A 87 -17.74 -9.67 -15.00
C ILE A 87 -16.99 -9.84 -16.32
N LEU A 88 -17.57 -10.54 -17.28
CA LEU A 88 -16.98 -10.73 -18.60
C LEU A 88 -16.81 -9.40 -19.35
N ASP A 89 -17.79 -8.51 -19.27
CA ASP A 89 -17.75 -7.20 -19.94
C ASP A 89 -16.73 -6.24 -19.30
N ILE A 90 -16.70 -6.17 -17.98
CA ILE A 90 -15.72 -5.36 -17.27
C ILE A 90 -14.29 -5.86 -17.52
N SER A 91 -14.11 -7.18 -17.50
CA SER A 91 -12.79 -7.77 -17.72
C SER A 91 -12.24 -7.54 -19.13
N LYS A 92 -13.10 -7.38 -20.14
CA LYS A 92 -12.69 -7.08 -21.52
C LYS A 92 -11.80 -5.83 -21.61
N ILE A 93 -12.09 -4.80 -20.82
CA ILE A 93 -11.32 -3.56 -20.80
C ILE A 93 -9.86 -3.82 -20.46
N PHE A 94 -9.63 -4.76 -19.54
CA PHE A 94 -8.27 -5.09 -19.06
C PHE A 94 -7.58 -6.14 -19.91
N VAL A 95 -8.34 -6.97 -20.63
CA VAL A 95 -7.81 -8.01 -21.51
C VAL A 95 -7.53 -7.45 -22.93
N ALA A 96 -8.31 -6.48 -23.37
CA ALA A 96 -8.24 -5.91 -24.71
C ALA A 96 -6.82 -5.53 -25.20
N PRO A 97 -5.95 -4.89 -24.39
CA PRO A 97 -4.60 -4.57 -24.83
C PRO A 97 -3.71 -5.80 -25.09
N PHE A 98 -4.12 -6.97 -24.62
CA PHE A 98 -3.39 -8.25 -24.76
C PHE A 98 -3.99 -9.13 -25.85
N GLU A 99 -5.15 -8.78 -26.40
CA GLU A 99 -5.75 -9.49 -27.51
C GLU A 99 -4.86 -9.36 -28.76
N GLY A 100 -4.71 -10.48 -29.46
CA GLY A 100 -3.91 -10.48 -30.70
C GLY A 100 -2.38 -10.61 -30.50
N ILE A 101 -1.88 -10.69 -29.26
CA ILE A 101 -0.45 -10.97 -29.00
C ILE A 101 -0.11 -12.40 -29.46
N LEU A 102 -1.04 -13.32 -29.30
CA LEU A 102 -0.92 -14.70 -29.77
C LEU A 102 -1.86 -14.93 -30.95
N ASN A 103 -1.51 -15.91 -31.80
CA ASN A 103 -2.34 -16.28 -32.96
C ASN A 103 -3.74 -16.79 -32.56
N SER A 104 -3.88 -17.27 -31.32
CA SER A 104 -5.14 -17.77 -30.78
C SER A 104 -5.45 -17.07 -29.47
N ASN A 105 -6.57 -16.37 -29.41
CA ASN A 105 -7.02 -15.70 -28.19
C ASN A 105 -7.77 -16.65 -27.24
N ALA A 106 -8.26 -17.77 -27.75
CA ALA A 106 -9.03 -18.74 -26.97
C ALA A 106 -8.82 -20.16 -27.47
N LEU A 107 -8.79 -21.09 -26.54
CA LEU A 107 -8.77 -22.54 -26.80
C LEU A 107 -10.05 -23.14 -26.23
N THR A 108 -10.80 -23.84 -27.07
CA THR A 108 -12.05 -24.51 -26.69
C THR A 108 -11.90 -26.02 -26.72
N SER A 109 -12.35 -26.68 -25.67
CA SER A 109 -12.39 -28.13 -25.58
C SER A 109 -13.54 -28.58 -24.68
N GLY A 110 -14.44 -29.40 -25.22
CA GLY A 110 -15.51 -30.05 -24.43
C GLY A 110 -16.47 -29.08 -23.72
N GLY A 111 -16.78 -27.91 -24.32
CA GLY A 111 -17.62 -26.89 -23.70
C GLY A 111 -16.86 -25.86 -22.84
N SER A 112 -15.64 -26.17 -22.43
CA SER A 112 -14.78 -25.21 -21.68
C SER A 112 -13.99 -24.34 -22.63
N THR A 113 -13.89 -23.07 -22.33
CA THR A 113 -13.08 -22.10 -23.09
C THR A 113 -11.94 -21.58 -22.22
N LEU A 114 -10.71 -21.84 -22.63
CA LEU A 114 -9.53 -21.19 -22.04
C LEU A 114 -9.26 -19.89 -22.80
N ASP A 115 -9.49 -18.77 -22.15
CA ASP A 115 -9.17 -17.45 -22.68
C ASP A 115 -7.67 -17.19 -22.53
N VAL A 116 -6.93 -17.48 -23.59
CA VAL A 116 -5.45 -17.32 -23.60
C VAL A 116 -5.08 -15.84 -23.48
N ALA A 117 -5.87 -14.93 -24.08
CA ALA A 117 -5.65 -13.51 -23.96
C ALA A 117 -5.80 -13.03 -22.50
N ALA A 118 -6.78 -13.59 -21.76
CA ALA A 118 -6.94 -13.29 -20.35
C ALA A 118 -5.78 -13.84 -19.49
N VAL A 119 -5.24 -15.01 -19.81
CA VAL A 119 -4.06 -15.54 -19.13
C VAL A 119 -2.83 -14.65 -19.35
N VAL A 120 -2.60 -14.23 -20.60
CA VAL A 120 -1.51 -13.31 -20.93
C VAL A 120 -1.72 -11.95 -20.25
N ALA A 121 -2.97 -11.45 -20.22
CA ALA A 121 -3.31 -10.22 -19.52
C ALA A 121 -3.03 -10.33 -18.02
N PHE A 122 -3.40 -11.44 -17.40
CA PHE A 122 -3.15 -11.68 -15.98
C PHE A 122 -1.64 -11.61 -15.65
N VAL A 123 -0.82 -12.28 -16.44
CA VAL A 123 0.64 -12.24 -16.30
C VAL A 123 1.17 -10.84 -16.59
N GLY A 124 0.70 -10.19 -17.64
CA GLY A 124 1.11 -8.84 -18.03
C GLY A 124 0.81 -7.80 -16.96
N TRP A 125 -0.38 -7.82 -16.37
CA TRP A 125 -0.76 -6.95 -15.27
C TRP A 125 0.07 -7.21 -14.01
N THR A 126 0.41 -8.48 -13.73
CA THR A 126 1.27 -8.84 -12.60
C THR A 126 2.69 -8.27 -12.79
N ILE A 127 3.25 -8.40 -13.99
CA ILE A 127 4.57 -7.82 -14.30
C ILE A 127 4.52 -6.30 -14.19
N LEU A 128 3.47 -5.67 -14.72
CA LEU A 128 3.29 -4.21 -14.63
C LEU A 128 3.19 -3.74 -13.17
N GLU A 129 2.46 -4.46 -12.32
CA GLU A 129 2.39 -4.18 -10.89
C GLU A 129 3.78 -4.18 -10.26
N LEU A 130 4.58 -5.21 -10.53
CA LEU A 130 5.94 -5.33 -10.01
C LEU A 130 6.84 -4.17 -10.48
N ILE A 131 6.72 -3.78 -11.74
CA ILE A 131 7.47 -2.64 -12.31
C ILE A 131 7.06 -1.34 -11.63
N VAL A 132 5.76 -1.10 -11.44
CA VAL A 132 5.25 0.11 -10.78
C VAL A 132 5.70 0.16 -9.32
N LEU A 133 5.61 -0.96 -8.59
CA LEU A 133 6.07 -1.03 -7.20
C LEU A 133 7.58 -0.81 -7.09
N TRP A 134 8.35 -1.35 -8.03
CA TRP A 134 9.79 -1.14 -8.12
C TRP A 134 10.12 0.33 -8.40
N ALA A 135 9.44 0.95 -9.36
CA ALA A 135 9.61 2.36 -9.69
C ALA A 135 9.29 3.26 -8.49
N VAL A 136 8.16 3.01 -7.81
CA VAL A 136 7.80 3.73 -6.58
C VAL A 136 8.87 3.54 -5.50
N GLY A 137 9.45 2.35 -5.39
CA GLY A 137 10.55 2.06 -4.47
C GLY A 137 11.83 2.86 -4.77
N ILE A 138 12.14 3.11 -6.04
CA ILE A 138 13.29 3.92 -6.45
C ILE A 138 13.10 5.39 -6.07
N PHE A 139 11.93 5.95 -6.33
CA PHE A 139 11.61 7.33 -5.98
C PHE A 139 11.59 7.58 -4.47
N ARG A 140 11.51 6.52 -3.67
CA ARG A 140 11.55 6.57 -2.20
C ARG A 140 12.95 6.52 -1.60
N ARG A 141 13.96 6.15 -2.36
CA ARG A 141 15.33 6.19 -1.90
C ARG A 141 15.77 7.64 -1.89
N GLU A 142 15.50 8.32 -0.78
CA GLU A 142 16.15 9.59 -0.52
C GLU A 142 17.67 9.35 -0.48
N PRO A 143 18.45 10.19 -1.15
CA PRO A 143 19.90 10.13 -1.00
C PRO A 143 20.23 10.38 0.47
N ALA A 144 21.01 9.49 1.06
CA ALA A 144 21.55 9.62 2.41
C ALA A 144 22.47 10.86 2.52
#